data_11f26c3e814e6186cc99e8a2dc445794
#
_entry.id   11f26c3e814e6186cc99e8a2dc445794
#
_cell.length_a   1.000
_cell.length_b   1.000
_cell.length_c   1.000
_cell.angle_alpha   90.00
_cell.angle_beta   90.00
_cell.angle_gamma   90.00
#
_symmetry.space_group_name_H-M   'P 1'
#
loop_
_entity.id
_entity.type
_entity.pdbx_description
1 polymer ?
#
loop_
_entity_poly.entity_id
_entity_poly.type
_entity_poly.pdbx_seq_one_letter_code
_entity_poly.pdbx_strand_id
1 'polypeptide(L)'
;ITVITDITDITQRKMQDAMQSRLSNAIDSIPSHVMFWDKNERLIKANKLAVDENEKDGVKLEEGMLYSDFLKNQFKSDLYNVPEKFNLQQFVSKRLDERATLESKSSKVKYKNGKTVIRTENKLDDGGILTILNDITELEEKDSQEKILTKSLDNMSYGFALWDKDQKLVKYNNALKLKNDSFGLKTEIGMSFADALKEQVKNNFYDIPHSEKKNWVEKGINYFSNLENEQTLTYKHPNGKFVMVTDRRLEDGSILQIISDVTYLKKQERDLMRLREGIDQMPDGIAFWDNEEKLIY
;
A
#
# COMPACT_ATOMS: atom_id res chain seq x y z
N ILE A 1 14.39 69.18 36.29
CA ILE A 1 14.02 67.90 36.96
C ILE A 1 14.14 66.82 35.92
N THR A 2 15.15 65.95 36.06
CA THR A 2 15.31 64.80 35.17
C THR A 2 14.66 63.60 35.84
N VAL A 3 13.65 62.99 35.21
CA VAL A 3 13.02 61.76 35.69
C VAL A 3 13.69 60.62 34.97
N ILE A 4 14.39 59.73 35.65
CA ILE A 4 14.96 58.50 35.16
C ILE A 4 14.01 57.38 35.57
N THR A 5 13.36 56.76 34.61
CA THR A 5 12.48 55.61 34.85
C THR A 5 13.25 54.36 34.43
N ASP A 6 13.37 53.41 35.35
CA ASP A 6 13.90 52.08 35.04
C ASP A 6 12.82 51.32 34.26
N ILE A 7 13.13 50.96 33.03
CA ILE A 7 12.23 50.26 32.10
C ILE A 7 12.60 48.75 31.96
N THR A 8 13.57 48.28 32.76
CA THR A 8 14.10 46.90 32.64
C THR A 8 12.97 45.87 32.82
N ASP A 9 12.13 46.00 33.80
CA ASP A 9 11.00 45.13 34.07
C ASP A 9 9.97 45.13 32.92
N ILE A 10 9.71 46.31 32.37
CA ILE A 10 8.76 46.46 31.27
C ILE A 10 9.31 45.79 30.00
N THR A 11 10.61 45.92 29.74
CA THR A 11 11.28 45.33 28.59
C THR A 11 11.33 43.81 28.75
N GLN A 12 11.65 43.28 29.94
CA GLN A 12 11.64 41.85 30.21
C GLN A 12 10.26 41.24 30.04
N ARG A 13 9.20 41.84 30.56
CA ARG A 13 7.81 41.39 30.39
C ARG A 13 7.42 41.34 28.91
N LYS A 14 7.69 42.41 28.15
CA LYS A 14 7.40 42.46 26.71
C LYS A 14 8.14 41.35 25.94
N MET A 15 9.39 41.09 26.31
CA MET A 15 10.20 40.04 25.68
C MET A 15 9.65 38.64 26.03
N GLN A 16 9.21 38.44 27.27
CA GLN A 16 8.59 37.19 27.73
C GLN A 16 7.24 36.96 27.04
N ASP A 17 6.39 38.00 26.94
CA ASP A 17 5.10 37.91 26.25
C ASP A 17 5.29 37.61 24.74
N ALA A 18 6.28 38.27 24.11
CA ALA A 18 6.60 37.98 22.71
C ALA A 18 7.11 36.54 22.49
N MET A 19 7.92 36.02 23.40
CA MET A 19 8.41 34.64 23.36
C MET A 19 7.27 33.65 23.57
N GLN A 20 6.41 33.88 24.54
CA GLN A 20 5.23 33.04 24.80
C GLN A 20 4.28 33.01 23.61
N SER A 21 4.04 34.17 22.98
CA SER A 21 3.23 34.25 21.73
C SER A 21 3.85 33.46 20.59
N ARG A 22 5.17 33.56 20.38
CA ARG A 22 5.87 32.79 19.36
C ARG A 22 5.78 31.28 19.60
N LEU A 23 5.97 30.82 20.84
CA LEU A 23 5.84 29.41 21.22
C LEU A 23 4.40 28.91 21.02
N SER A 24 3.40 29.73 21.38
CA SER A 24 2.00 29.39 21.11
C SER A 24 1.73 29.19 19.63
N ASN A 25 2.16 30.15 18.80
CA ASN A 25 1.97 30.08 17.37
C ASN A 25 2.72 28.87 16.73
N ALA A 26 3.91 28.54 17.24
CA ALA A 26 4.65 27.38 16.79
C ALA A 26 3.91 26.07 17.13
N ILE A 27 3.36 25.95 18.32
CA ILE A 27 2.55 24.79 18.75
C ILE A 27 1.27 24.70 17.92
N ASP A 28 0.61 25.81 17.61
CA ASP A 28 -0.60 25.86 16.79
C ASP A 28 -0.34 25.53 15.32
N SER A 29 0.90 25.69 14.84
CA SER A 29 1.30 25.31 13.49
C SER A 29 1.61 23.80 13.31
N ILE A 30 1.68 23.04 14.41
CA ILE A 30 1.96 21.60 14.36
C ILE A 30 0.73 20.89 13.79
N PRO A 31 0.87 20.07 12.70
CA PRO A 31 -0.24 19.35 12.06
C PRO A 31 -0.62 18.07 12.83
N SER A 32 -0.66 18.17 14.15
CA SER A 32 -1.01 17.07 15.07
C SER A 32 -1.69 17.68 16.28
N HIS A 33 -2.54 16.93 16.96
CA HIS A 33 -3.07 17.40 18.25
C HIS A 33 -1.93 17.42 19.26
N VAL A 34 -1.78 18.52 19.95
CA VAL A 34 -0.80 18.71 21.02
C VAL A 34 -1.52 19.20 22.26
N MET A 35 -1.40 18.44 23.33
CA MET A 35 -2.03 18.73 24.63
C MET A 35 -1.01 18.59 25.75
N PHE A 36 -0.96 19.60 26.62
CA PHE A 36 -0.11 19.64 27.80
C PHE A 36 -0.98 19.48 29.05
N TRP A 37 -0.65 18.51 29.88
CA TRP A 37 -1.30 18.22 31.16
C TRP A 37 -0.33 18.44 32.29
N ASP A 38 -0.79 19.02 33.39
CA ASP A 38 0.02 19.17 34.57
C ASP A 38 0.14 17.84 35.36
N LYS A 39 0.96 17.86 36.42
CA LYS A 39 1.15 16.69 37.30
C LYS A 39 -0.11 16.22 38.02
N ASN A 40 -1.16 17.04 38.05
CA ASN A 40 -2.47 16.74 38.62
C ASN A 40 -3.49 16.36 37.55
N GLU A 41 -3.02 16.00 36.34
CA GLU A 41 -3.85 15.61 35.17
C GLU A 41 -4.82 16.72 34.72
N ARG A 42 -4.46 18.02 34.89
CA ARG A 42 -5.25 19.14 34.41
C ARG A 42 -4.65 19.64 33.06
N LEU A 43 -5.53 19.94 32.09
CA LEU A 43 -5.13 20.52 30.84
C LEU A 43 -4.53 21.91 31.05
N ILE A 44 -3.26 22.08 30.72
CA ILE A 44 -2.58 23.38 30.74
C ILE A 44 -2.87 24.10 29.42
N LYS A 45 -2.71 23.37 28.28
CA LYS A 45 -2.88 23.92 26.93
C LYS A 45 -3.15 22.83 25.93
N ALA A 46 -3.99 23.12 24.95
CA ALA A 46 -4.14 22.37 23.74
C ALA A 46 -3.87 23.30 22.53
N ASN A 47 -3.29 22.79 21.45
CA ASN A 47 -3.17 23.56 20.24
C ASN A 47 -4.51 23.70 19.53
N LYS A 48 -4.59 24.67 18.61
CA LYS A 48 -5.82 24.99 17.89
C LYS A 48 -6.42 23.75 17.20
N LEU A 49 -5.60 22.93 16.55
CA LEU A 49 -6.06 21.71 15.87
C LEU A 49 -6.72 20.73 16.84
N ALA A 50 -6.15 20.54 18.04
CA ALA A 50 -6.74 19.67 19.06
C ALA A 50 -8.08 20.20 19.57
N VAL A 51 -8.20 21.51 19.76
CA VAL A 51 -9.46 22.15 20.18
C VAL A 51 -10.52 21.99 19.10
N ASP A 52 -10.22 22.41 17.88
CA ASP A 52 -11.18 22.44 16.76
C ASP A 52 -11.70 21.03 16.40
N GLU A 53 -10.84 20.01 16.44
CA GLU A 53 -11.25 18.63 16.09
C GLU A 53 -12.01 17.93 17.23
N ASN A 54 -11.58 18.12 18.47
CA ASN A 54 -12.35 17.56 19.60
C ASN A 54 -13.75 18.20 19.69
N GLU A 55 -13.89 19.49 19.40
CA GLU A 55 -15.18 20.17 19.38
C GLU A 55 -16.10 19.59 18.30
N LYS A 56 -15.60 19.26 17.11
CA LYS A 56 -16.35 18.56 16.06
C LYS A 56 -16.83 17.18 16.51
N ASP A 57 -16.06 16.49 17.34
CA ASP A 57 -16.41 15.20 17.93
C ASP A 57 -17.31 15.35 19.19
N GLY A 58 -17.77 16.56 19.50
CA GLY A 58 -18.63 16.86 20.65
C GLY A 58 -17.90 16.90 21.99
N VAL A 59 -16.57 17.01 21.99
CA VAL A 59 -15.73 17.07 23.17
C VAL A 59 -15.10 18.45 23.31
N LYS A 60 -15.63 19.27 24.23
CA LYS A 60 -15.08 20.59 24.47
C LYS A 60 -13.81 20.49 25.33
N LEU A 61 -12.70 21.04 24.85
CA LEU A 61 -11.44 21.17 25.58
C LEU A 61 -11.36 22.55 26.24
N GLU A 62 -11.18 22.57 27.56
CA GLU A 62 -11.02 23.80 28.35
C GLU A 62 -9.78 23.70 29.21
N GLU A 63 -9.03 24.79 29.32
CA GLU A 63 -7.90 24.88 30.28
C GLU A 63 -8.36 24.58 31.69
N GLY A 64 -7.59 23.82 32.45
CA GLY A 64 -7.93 23.35 33.79
C GLY A 64 -8.82 22.11 33.86
N MET A 65 -9.38 21.64 32.71
CA MET A 65 -10.15 20.38 32.63
C MET A 65 -9.32 19.19 33.11
N LEU A 66 -9.94 18.30 33.92
CA LEU A 66 -9.30 17.05 34.31
C LEU A 66 -9.25 16.06 33.13
N TYR A 67 -8.16 15.34 33.00
CA TYR A 67 -8.01 14.27 31.99
C TYR A 67 -9.09 13.20 32.12
N SER A 68 -9.49 12.87 33.36
CA SER A 68 -10.62 11.96 33.61
C SER A 68 -11.93 12.46 33.01
N ASP A 69 -12.19 13.79 33.05
CA ASP A 69 -13.41 14.36 32.49
C ASP A 69 -13.34 14.45 30.96
N PHE A 70 -12.16 14.73 30.40
CA PHE A 70 -11.90 14.61 28.98
C PHE A 70 -12.20 13.18 28.48
N LEU A 71 -11.70 12.15 29.16
CA LEU A 71 -11.98 10.75 28.80
C LEU A 71 -13.47 10.39 28.91
N LYS A 72 -14.17 10.90 29.95
CA LYS A 72 -15.62 10.68 30.08
C LYS A 72 -16.39 11.31 28.91
N ASN A 73 -16.00 12.51 28.49
CA ASN A 73 -16.63 13.18 27.35
C ASN A 73 -16.35 12.43 26.05
N GLN A 74 -15.12 11.99 25.81
CA GLN A 74 -14.77 11.16 24.65
C GLN A 74 -15.50 9.81 24.65
N PHE A 75 -15.72 9.20 25.80
CA PHE A 75 -16.51 7.97 25.89
C PHE A 75 -17.98 8.20 25.54
N LYS A 76 -18.55 9.32 26.02
CA LYS A 76 -19.96 9.71 25.75
C LYS A 76 -20.18 10.09 24.26
N SER A 77 -19.18 10.66 23.60
CA SER A 77 -19.25 10.97 22.17
C SER A 77 -19.14 9.73 21.28
N ASP A 78 -19.05 8.55 21.88
CA ASP A 78 -18.94 7.26 21.17
C ASP A 78 -17.73 7.15 20.23
N LEU A 79 -16.70 7.94 20.47
CA LEU A 79 -15.51 8.01 19.62
C LEU A 79 -14.66 6.75 19.68
N TYR A 80 -14.56 6.11 20.86
CA TYR A 80 -13.71 4.95 21.04
C TYR A 80 -14.39 3.63 20.70
N ASN A 81 -13.65 2.74 20.08
CA ASN A 81 -14.05 1.34 19.91
C ASN A 81 -13.77 0.57 21.21
N VAL A 82 -14.64 0.73 22.18
CA VAL A 82 -14.51 0.08 23.50
C VAL A 82 -15.23 -1.27 23.44
N PRO A 83 -14.59 -2.38 23.87
CA PRO A 83 -15.27 -3.66 23.95
C PRO A 83 -16.52 -3.57 24.84
N GLU A 84 -17.63 -4.22 24.46
CA GLU A 84 -18.92 -4.21 25.21
C GLU A 84 -18.81 -4.54 26.70
N LYS A 85 -17.77 -5.25 27.08
CA LYS A 85 -17.48 -5.61 28.48
C LYS A 85 -16.91 -4.46 29.32
N PHE A 86 -16.48 -3.36 28.68
CA PHE A 86 -15.89 -2.22 29.38
C PHE A 86 -16.94 -1.13 29.61
N ASN A 87 -17.19 -0.83 30.90
CA ASN A 87 -17.97 0.36 31.25
C ASN A 87 -17.09 1.62 31.33
N LEU A 88 -17.72 2.78 31.40
CA LEU A 88 -17.06 4.08 31.51
C LEU A 88 -16.01 4.13 32.62
N GLN A 89 -16.35 3.60 33.81
CA GLN A 89 -15.46 3.65 34.97
C GLN A 89 -14.19 2.82 34.71
N GLN A 90 -14.32 1.64 34.18
CA GLN A 90 -13.19 0.76 33.82
C GLN A 90 -12.32 1.40 32.73
N PHE A 91 -12.93 2.05 31.75
CA PHE A 91 -12.20 2.76 30.69
C PHE A 91 -11.35 3.89 31.27
N VAL A 92 -11.95 4.75 32.10
CA VAL A 92 -11.24 5.87 32.71
C VAL A 92 -10.15 5.40 33.68
N SER A 93 -10.45 4.43 34.58
CA SER A 93 -9.46 3.90 35.52
C SER A 93 -8.25 3.32 34.79
N LYS A 94 -8.47 2.45 33.81
CA LYS A 94 -7.39 1.86 33.03
C LYS A 94 -6.47 2.92 32.40
N ARG A 95 -7.04 3.99 31.86
CA ARG A 95 -6.25 5.06 31.23
C ARG A 95 -5.45 5.88 32.24
N LEU A 96 -6.03 6.14 33.44
CA LEU A 96 -5.31 6.82 34.52
C LEU A 96 -4.18 5.95 35.07
N ASP A 97 -4.41 4.64 35.24
CA ASP A 97 -3.39 3.70 35.73
C ASP A 97 -2.22 3.61 34.73
N GLU A 98 -2.52 3.59 33.43
CA GLU A 98 -1.49 3.62 32.37
C GLU A 98 -0.64 4.89 32.40
N ARG A 99 -1.24 6.05 32.74
CA ARG A 99 -0.53 7.34 32.84
C ARG A 99 0.26 7.48 34.12
N ALA A 100 -0.20 6.89 35.24
CA ALA A 100 0.49 6.95 36.52
C ALA A 100 1.91 6.35 36.45
N THR A 101 2.13 5.34 35.59
CA THR A 101 3.43 4.66 35.41
C THR A 101 4.13 5.06 34.13
N LEU A 102 3.64 6.12 33.48
CA LEU A 102 4.14 6.55 32.17
C LEU A 102 5.52 7.22 32.30
N GLU A 103 6.44 6.80 31.46
CA GLU A 103 7.65 7.56 31.11
C GLU A 103 7.52 8.08 29.67
N SER A 104 7.42 7.16 28.70
CA SER A 104 7.14 7.45 27.30
C SER A 104 6.39 6.28 26.69
N LYS A 105 5.31 6.53 25.96
CA LYS A 105 4.52 5.49 25.32
C LYS A 105 3.90 5.98 24.00
N SER A 106 4.05 5.18 22.95
CA SER A 106 3.27 5.35 21.72
C SER A 106 2.30 4.20 21.58
N SER A 107 1.07 4.51 21.16
CA SER A 107 0.01 3.52 20.95
C SER A 107 -0.84 3.92 19.76
N LYS A 108 -1.20 2.92 18.93
CA LYS A 108 -2.14 3.09 17.82
C LYS A 108 -3.56 2.97 18.35
N VAL A 109 -4.39 3.93 18.02
CA VAL A 109 -5.80 4.00 18.44
C VAL A 109 -6.66 4.12 17.17
N LYS A 110 -7.63 3.24 17.03
CA LYS A 110 -8.63 3.30 15.96
C LYS A 110 -9.96 3.73 16.53
N TYR A 111 -10.50 4.83 16.03
CA TYR A 111 -11.78 5.39 16.42
C TYR A 111 -12.94 4.77 15.63
N LYS A 112 -14.16 4.85 16.17
CA LYS A 112 -15.38 4.35 15.49
C LYS A 112 -15.70 5.11 14.21
N ASN A 113 -15.35 6.39 14.12
CA ASN A 113 -15.50 7.22 12.92
C ASN A 113 -14.52 6.84 11.79
N GLY A 114 -13.71 5.80 11.97
CA GLY A 114 -12.74 5.30 11.00
C GLY A 114 -11.35 5.92 11.12
N LYS A 115 -11.18 7.04 11.83
CA LYS A 115 -9.86 7.64 12.05
C LYS A 115 -8.92 6.69 12.78
N THR A 116 -7.67 6.67 12.36
CA THR A 116 -6.58 5.95 13.04
C THR A 116 -5.51 6.94 13.43
N VAL A 117 -5.19 6.98 14.72
CA VAL A 117 -4.18 7.92 15.25
C VAL A 117 -3.07 7.17 15.98
N ILE A 118 -1.85 7.72 15.91
CA ILE A 118 -0.79 7.37 16.84
C ILE A 118 -0.83 8.37 17.97
N ARG A 119 -1.12 7.88 19.17
CA ARG A 119 -1.04 8.65 20.40
C ARG A 119 0.31 8.42 21.05
N THR A 120 1.10 9.48 21.17
CA THR A 120 2.37 9.51 21.88
C THR A 120 2.20 10.34 23.14
N GLU A 121 2.53 9.77 24.29
CA GLU A 121 2.49 10.41 25.60
C GLU A 121 3.87 10.34 26.23
N ASN A 122 4.38 11.48 26.64
CA ASN A 122 5.69 11.62 27.29
C ASN A 122 5.55 12.37 28.60
N LYS A 123 6.15 11.83 29.64
CA LYS A 123 6.27 12.52 30.92
C LYS A 123 7.31 13.63 30.81
N LEU A 124 6.99 14.77 31.37
CA LEU A 124 7.85 15.95 31.43
C LEU A 124 8.59 16.01 32.77
N ASP A 125 9.68 16.77 32.85
CA ASP A 125 10.52 16.89 34.04
C ASP A 125 9.77 17.44 35.27
N ASP A 126 8.73 18.25 35.04
CA ASP A 126 7.85 18.81 36.08
C ASP A 126 6.78 17.82 36.55
N GLY A 127 6.75 16.63 35.99
CA GLY A 127 5.77 15.57 36.23
C GLY A 127 4.48 15.69 35.40
N GLY A 128 4.37 16.70 34.55
CA GLY A 128 3.29 16.84 33.59
C GLY A 128 3.41 15.81 32.44
N ILE A 129 2.42 15.80 31.57
CA ILE A 129 2.39 14.89 30.40
C ILE A 129 2.11 15.67 29.12
N LEU A 130 2.97 15.47 28.13
CA LEU A 130 2.74 15.89 26.75
C LEU A 130 2.05 14.76 26.00
N THR A 131 0.87 15.03 25.45
CA THR A 131 0.13 14.12 24.58
C THR A 131 0.14 14.66 23.15
N ILE A 132 0.57 13.84 22.19
CA ILE A 132 0.55 14.13 20.76
C ILE A 132 -0.29 13.06 20.07
N LEU A 133 -1.26 13.48 19.22
CA LEU A 133 -2.02 12.59 18.38
C LEU A 133 -1.73 12.90 16.90
N ASN A 134 -1.14 11.94 16.22
CA ASN A 134 -0.90 12.01 14.78
C ASN A 134 -1.98 11.22 14.05
N ASP A 135 -2.74 11.87 13.19
CA ASP A 135 -3.66 11.19 12.28
C ASP A 135 -2.86 10.46 11.20
N ILE A 136 -3.01 9.15 11.14
CA ILE A 136 -2.38 8.28 10.14
C ILE A 136 -3.41 7.56 9.28
N THR A 137 -4.65 8.04 9.25
CA THR A 137 -5.77 7.38 8.55
C THR A 137 -5.45 7.19 7.08
N GLU A 138 -5.04 8.26 6.40
CA GLU A 138 -4.69 8.20 4.97
C GLU A 138 -3.52 7.23 4.69
N LEU A 139 -2.53 7.21 5.56
CA LEU A 139 -1.39 6.29 5.45
C LEU A 139 -1.83 4.83 5.60
N GLU A 140 -2.69 4.54 6.59
CA GLU A 140 -3.24 3.20 6.82
C GLU A 140 -4.15 2.74 5.68
N GLU A 141 -4.94 3.65 5.12
CA GLU A 141 -5.80 3.36 3.96
C GLU A 141 -4.96 3.02 2.73
N LYS A 142 -3.93 3.79 2.44
CA LYS A 142 -2.99 3.52 1.33
C LYS A 142 -2.27 2.19 1.51
N ASP A 143 -1.75 1.92 2.69
CA ASP A 143 -1.08 0.65 3.01
C ASP A 143 -2.05 -0.55 2.88
N SER A 144 -3.29 -0.37 3.34
CA SER A 144 -4.34 -1.39 3.20
C SER A 144 -4.69 -1.65 1.72
N GLN A 145 -4.85 -0.58 0.92
CA GLN A 145 -5.12 -0.69 -0.51
C GLN A 145 -3.97 -1.39 -1.24
N GLU A 146 -2.72 -1.04 -0.94
CA GLU A 146 -1.55 -1.70 -1.52
C GLU A 146 -1.50 -3.19 -1.16
N LYS A 147 -1.79 -3.55 0.09
CA LYS A 147 -1.88 -4.95 0.54
C LYS A 147 -2.98 -5.72 -0.18
N ILE A 148 -4.16 -5.11 -0.37
CA ILE A 148 -5.27 -5.73 -1.10
C ILE A 148 -4.87 -5.95 -2.56
N LEU A 149 -4.27 -4.94 -3.21
CA LEU A 149 -3.80 -5.05 -4.59
C LEU A 149 -2.76 -6.15 -4.73
N THR A 150 -1.77 -6.19 -3.85
CA THR A 150 -0.72 -7.21 -3.86
C THR A 150 -1.32 -8.62 -3.69
N LYS A 151 -2.21 -8.81 -2.71
CA LYS A 151 -2.91 -10.10 -2.54
C LYS A 151 -3.75 -10.48 -3.76
N SER A 152 -4.40 -9.52 -4.40
CA SER A 152 -5.19 -9.76 -5.61
C SER A 152 -4.30 -10.23 -6.75
N LEU A 153 -3.14 -9.59 -6.96
CA LEU A 153 -2.14 -10.02 -7.94
C LEU A 153 -1.60 -11.43 -7.64
N ASP A 154 -1.31 -11.73 -6.36
CA ASP A 154 -0.79 -13.04 -5.94
C ASP A 154 -1.80 -14.19 -6.10
N ASN A 155 -3.10 -13.89 -6.06
CA ASN A 155 -4.16 -14.86 -6.26
C ASN A 155 -4.53 -15.08 -7.75
N MET A 156 -3.92 -14.33 -8.67
CA MET A 156 -4.13 -14.57 -10.10
C MET A 156 -3.47 -15.87 -10.54
N SER A 157 -4.15 -16.61 -11.42
CA SER A 157 -3.61 -17.84 -12.04
C SER A 157 -2.55 -17.52 -13.11
N TYR A 158 -2.48 -16.27 -13.54
CA TYR A 158 -1.53 -15.79 -14.55
C TYR A 158 -0.27 -15.26 -13.90
N GLY A 159 0.89 -15.51 -14.51
CA GLY A 159 2.12 -14.84 -14.15
C GLY A 159 2.02 -13.35 -14.49
N PHE A 160 2.43 -12.49 -13.56
CA PHE A 160 2.48 -11.04 -13.72
C PHE A 160 3.88 -10.55 -13.43
N ALA A 161 4.42 -9.69 -14.30
CA ALA A 161 5.64 -8.94 -14.08
C ALA A 161 5.48 -7.49 -14.54
N LEU A 162 6.09 -6.56 -13.80
CA LEU A 162 6.19 -5.15 -14.17
C LEU A 162 7.68 -4.79 -14.27
N TRP A 163 8.06 -4.25 -15.40
CA TRP A 163 9.42 -3.80 -15.72
C TRP A 163 9.41 -2.28 -15.83
N ASP A 164 10.37 -1.59 -15.23
CA ASP A 164 10.50 -0.15 -15.39
C ASP A 164 11.03 0.24 -16.78
N LYS A 165 11.12 1.55 -17.05
CA LYS A 165 11.65 2.08 -18.30
C LYS A 165 13.11 1.67 -18.58
N ASP A 166 13.87 1.32 -17.54
CA ASP A 166 15.26 0.85 -17.61
C ASP A 166 15.33 -0.68 -17.71
N GLN A 167 14.17 -1.33 -17.98
CA GLN A 167 14.02 -2.78 -18.11
C GLN A 167 14.44 -3.56 -16.87
N LYS A 168 14.22 -3.00 -15.66
CA LYS A 168 14.42 -3.67 -14.39
C LYS A 168 13.10 -4.15 -13.83
N LEU A 169 13.10 -5.35 -13.25
CA LEU A 169 11.93 -5.94 -12.62
C LEU A 169 11.53 -5.14 -11.36
N VAL A 170 10.36 -4.52 -11.37
CA VAL A 170 9.82 -3.72 -10.26
C VAL A 170 8.86 -4.53 -9.39
N LYS A 171 8.02 -5.35 -10.03
CA LYS A 171 7.01 -6.13 -9.32
C LYS A 171 6.71 -7.42 -10.07
N TYR A 172 6.37 -8.47 -9.33
CA TYR A 172 5.87 -9.73 -9.88
C TYR A 172 4.93 -10.38 -8.86
N ASN A 173 4.11 -11.34 -9.32
CA ASN A 173 3.22 -12.09 -8.44
C ASN A 173 3.75 -13.49 -8.13
N ASN A 174 3.11 -14.14 -7.17
CA ASN A 174 3.47 -15.47 -6.72
C ASN A 174 3.35 -16.53 -7.85
N ALA A 175 2.35 -16.41 -8.74
CA ALA A 175 2.19 -17.34 -9.87
C ALA A 175 3.40 -17.35 -10.80
N LEU A 176 3.96 -16.16 -11.13
CA LEU A 176 5.19 -16.06 -11.92
C LEU A 176 6.38 -16.66 -11.17
N LYS A 177 6.53 -16.34 -9.88
CA LYS A 177 7.63 -16.85 -9.06
C LYS A 177 7.64 -18.37 -9.01
N LEU A 178 6.52 -18.98 -8.65
CA LEU A 178 6.39 -20.44 -8.57
C LEU A 178 6.71 -21.12 -9.92
N LYS A 179 6.25 -20.53 -11.01
CA LYS A 179 6.56 -21.02 -12.35
C LYS A 179 8.07 -20.95 -12.62
N ASN A 180 8.69 -19.81 -12.41
CA ASN A 180 10.12 -19.61 -12.64
C ASN A 180 10.96 -20.56 -11.76
N ASP A 181 10.64 -20.64 -10.46
CA ASP A 181 11.29 -21.55 -9.51
C ASP A 181 11.23 -23.01 -9.98
N SER A 182 10.13 -23.46 -10.58
CA SER A 182 9.97 -24.82 -11.13
C SER A 182 10.93 -25.14 -12.31
N PHE A 183 11.49 -24.11 -12.92
CA PHE A 183 12.51 -24.22 -13.97
C PHE A 183 13.91 -23.80 -13.50
N GLY A 184 14.08 -23.55 -12.21
CA GLY A 184 15.36 -23.08 -11.63
C GLY A 184 15.73 -21.65 -12.00
N LEU A 185 14.76 -20.83 -12.42
CA LEU A 185 14.98 -19.42 -12.76
C LEU A 185 14.92 -18.54 -11.52
N LYS A 186 15.87 -17.63 -11.36
CA LYS A 186 15.79 -16.58 -10.34
C LYS A 186 14.80 -15.52 -10.73
N THR A 187 14.05 -15.03 -9.75
CA THR A 187 13.13 -13.89 -9.90
C THR A 187 13.35 -12.94 -8.73
N GLU A 188 14.04 -11.84 -8.96
CA GLU A 188 14.41 -10.87 -7.92
C GLU A 188 14.10 -9.46 -8.40
N ILE A 189 13.56 -8.62 -7.50
CA ILE A 189 13.33 -7.20 -7.78
C ILE A 189 14.67 -6.53 -8.12
N GLY A 190 14.67 -5.68 -9.15
CA GLY A 190 15.86 -5.01 -9.67
C GLY A 190 16.65 -5.83 -10.71
N MET A 191 16.31 -7.12 -10.93
CA MET A 191 16.87 -7.93 -12.01
C MET A 191 16.63 -7.26 -13.37
N SER A 192 17.64 -7.26 -14.27
CA SER A 192 17.46 -6.75 -15.63
C SER A 192 16.72 -7.76 -16.49
N PHE A 193 15.93 -7.27 -17.48
CA PHE A 193 15.27 -8.13 -18.46
C PHE A 193 16.28 -8.97 -19.24
N ALA A 194 17.44 -8.39 -19.57
CA ALA A 194 18.54 -9.10 -20.20
C ALA A 194 19.04 -10.30 -19.39
N ASP A 195 19.15 -10.15 -18.06
CA ASP A 195 19.59 -11.24 -17.20
C ASP A 195 18.50 -12.31 -17.06
N ALA A 196 17.23 -11.92 -17.02
CA ALA A 196 16.12 -12.86 -17.07
C ALA A 196 16.15 -13.70 -18.35
N LEU A 197 16.41 -13.09 -19.51
CA LEU A 197 16.55 -13.81 -20.79
C LEU A 197 17.75 -14.75 -20.81
N LYS A 198 18.90 -14.35 -20.24
CA LYS A 198 20.08 -15.23 -20.11
C LYS A 198 19.78 -16.46 -19.26
N GLU A 199 19.11 -16.27 -18.13
CA GLU A 199 18.67 -17.37 -17.26
C GLU A 199 17.69 -18.31 -17.98
N GLN A 200 16.76 -17.78 -18.79
CA GLN A 200 15.83 -18.59 -19.60
C GLN A 200 16.58 -19.47 -20.62
N VAL A 201 17.58 -18.93 -21.30
CA VAL A 201 18.41 -19.70 -22.25
C VAL A 201 19.22 -20.77 -21.53
N LYS A 202 19.87 -20.41 -20.42
CA LYS A 202 20.72 -21.31 -19.61
C LYS A 202 19.92 -22.49 -19.08
N ASN A 203 18.71 -22.26 -18.62
CA ASN A 203 17.85 -23.28 -18.01
C ASN A 203 16.90 -23.96 -19.02
N ASN A 204 17.05 -23.72 -20.32
CA ASN A 204 16.17 -24.24 -21.38
C ASN A 204 14.69 -24.00 -21.06
N PHE A 205 14.36 -22.79 -20.62
CA PHE A 205 13.00 -22.43 -20.21
C PHE A 205 12.00 -22.55 -21.36
N TYR A 206 12.40 -22.10 -22.55
CA TYR A 206 11.64 -22.26 -23.78
C TYR A 206 12.32 -23.27 -24.74
N ASP A 207 11.53 -23.91 -25.60
CA ASP A 207 11.99 -24.78 -26.67
C ASP A 207 12.52 -23.91 -27.84
N ILE A 208 13.73 -23.36 -27.61
CA ILE A 208 14.39 -22.46 -28.58
C ILE A 208 15.26 -23.26 -29.54
N PRO A 209 15.08 -23.11 -30.86
CA PRO A 209 15.97 -23.73 -31.84
C PRO A 209 17.45 -23.39 -31.54
N HIS A 210 18.35 -24.37 -31.72
CA HIS A 210 19.75 -24.20 -31.38
C HIS A 210 20.39 -23.03 -32.12
N SER A 211 20.01 -22.81 -33.38
CA SER A 211 20.46 -21.70 -34.23
C SER A 211 20.04 -20.32 -33.70
N GLU A 212 18.98 -20.25 -32.88
CA GLU A 212 18.44 -18.99 -32.39
C GLU A 212 18.92 -18.67 -30.97
N LYS A 213 19.39 -19.67 -30.20
CA LYS A 213 19.83 -19.48 -28.82
C LYS A 213 20.86 -18.36 -28.63
N LYS A 214 21.81 -18.27 -29.59
CA LYS A 214 22.90 -17.28 -29.56
C LYS A 214 22.38 -15.84 -29.62
N ASN A 215 21.32 -15.60 -30.35
CA ASN A 215 20.76 -14.25 -30.60
C ASN A 215 19.49 -14.00 -29.77
N TRP A 216 19.07 -14.98 -28.95
CA TRP A 216 17.80 -14.89 -28.19
C TRP A 216 17.75 -13.68 -27.29
N VAL A 217 18.82 -13.44 -26.50
CA VAL A 217 18.89 -12.32 -25.56
C VAL A 217 18.85 -10.98 -26.27
N GLU A 218 19.63 -10.84 -27.39
CA GLU A 218 19.66 -9.61 -28.19
C GLU A 218 18.30 -9.33 -28.83
N LYS A 219 17.69 -10.34 -29.42
CA LYS A 219 16.34 -10.24 -30.04
C LYS A 219 15.30 -9.82 -28.96
N GLY A 220 15.36 -10.40 -27.76
CA GLY A 220 14.45 -10.10 -26.70
C GLY A 220 14.62 -8.67 -26.17
N ILE A 221 15.86 -8.19 -26.01
CA ILE A 221 16.14 -6.81 -25.59
C ILE A 221 15.63 -5.83 -26.67
N ASN A 222 15.92 -6.09 -27.94
CA ASN A 222 15.46 -5.25 -29.03
C ASN A 222 13.94 -5.23 -29.17
N TYR A 223 13.28 -6.38 -28.99
CA TYR A 223 11.83 -6.48 -28.93
C TYR A 223 11.26 -5.60 -27.80
N PHE A 224 11.78 -5.73 -26.58
CA PHE A 224 11.29 -5.01 -25.39
C PHE A 224 11.53 -3.50 -25.51
N SER A 225 12.67 -3.09 -26.08
CA SER A 225 13.01 -1.67 -26.31
C SER A 225 12.09 -1.02 -27.33
N ASN A 226 11.69 -1.76 -28.36
CA ASN A 226 10.89 -1.27 -29.49
C ASN A 226 9.38 -1.59 -29.36
N LEU A 227 8.94 -2.08 -28.23
CA LEU A 227 7.52 -2.33 -27.98
C LEU A 227 6.77 -1.00 -27.92
N GLU A 228 5.87 -0.73 -28.87
CA GLU A 228 5.12 0.54 -28.93
C GLU A 228 3.84 0.49 -28.10
N ASN A 229 3.06 -0.58 -28.20
CA ASN A 229 1.77 -0.73 -27.56
C ASN A 229 1.68 -2.08 -26.82
N GLU A 230 0.89 -2.99 -27.38
CA GLU A 230 0.68 -4.33 -26.85
C GLU A 230 1.07 -5.36 -27.90
N GLN A 231 1.77 -6.39 -27.48
CA GLN A 231 2.10 -7.51 -28.33
C GLN A 231 1.98 -8.82 -27.55
N THR A 232 1.47 -9.84 -28.23
CA THR A 232 1.29 -11.18 -27.67
C THR A 232 2.11 -12.20 -28.46
N LEU A 233 2.92 -12.97 -27.72
CA LEU A 233 3.75 -14.04 -28.31
C LEU A 233 3.40 -15.36 -27.60
N THR A 234 3.51 -16.47 -28.35
CA THR A 234 3.32 -17.81 -27.80
C THR A 234 4.62 -18.59 -27.85
N TYR A 235 5.02 -19.14 -26.71
CA TYR A 235 6.22 -19.95 -26.58
C TYR A 235 5.87 -21.37 -26.15
N LYS A 236 6.69 -22.33 -26.57
CA LYS A 236 6.61 -23.71 -26.12
C LYS A 236 7.72 -24.01 -25.12
N HIS A 237 7.40 -24.69 -24.04
CA HIS A 237 8.39 -25.26 -23.12
C HIS A 237 8.86 -26.65 -23.59
N PRO A 238 10.06 -27.08 -23.21
CA PRO A 238 10.58 -28.42 -23.56
C PRO A 238 9.65 -29.58 -23.08
N ASN A 239 8.91 -29.37 -22.00
CA ASN A 239 7.93 -30.34 -21.48
C ASN A 239 6.60 -30.39 -22.27
N GLY A 240 6.52 -29.69 -23.40
CA GLY A 240 5.34 -29.66 -24.27
C GLY A 240 4.24 -28.69 -23.87
N LYS A 241 4.37 -27.96 -22.77
CA LYS A 241 3.44 -26.89 -22.37
C LYS A 241 3.60 -25.67 -23.25
N PHE A 242 2.50 -24.94 -23.44
CA PHE A 242 2.47 -23.67 -24.17
C PHE A 242 2.15 -22.52 -23.23
N VAL A 243 2.89 -21.42 -23.38
CA VAL A 243 2.64 -20.17 -22.67
C VAL A 243 2.44 -19.04 -23.65
N MET A 244 1.48 -18.21 -23.34
CA MET A 244 1.21 -16.95 -24.02
C MET A 244 1.75 -15.82 -23.15
N VAL A 245 2.59 -14.98 -23.72
CA VAL A 245 3.18 -13.81 -23.08
C VAL A 245 2.62 -12.59 -23.76
N THR A 246 1.92 -11.76 -23.01
CA THR A 246 1.40 -10.47 -23.48
C THR A 246 2.18 -9.37 -22.80
N ASP A 247 2.88 -8.58 -23.57
CA ASP A 247 3.66 -7.43 -23.13
C ASP A 247 2.96 -6.15 -23.57
N ARG A 248 2.77 -5.22 -22.64
CA ARG A 248 2.13 -3.93 -22.89
C ARG A 248 2.96 -2.80 -22.33
N ARG A 249 3.32 -1.82 -23.18
CA ARG A 249 3.96 -0.59 -22.72
C ARG A 249 2.92 0.33 -22.10
N LEU A 250 3.24 0.85 -20.92
CA LEU A 250 2.43 1.82 -20.17
C LEU A 250 2.87 3.25 -20.51
N GLU A 251 2.06 4.24 -20.13
CA GLU A 251 2.30 5.67 -20.43
C GLU A 251 3.60 6.20 -19.82
N ASP A 252 4.02 5.68 -18.67
CA ASP A 252 5.28 6.03 -18.00
C ASP A 252 6.52 5.36 -18.58
N GLY A 253 6.34 4.55 -19.65
CA GLY A 253 7.38 3.80 -20.34
C GLY A 253 7.70 2.44 -19.70
N SER A 254 7.08 2.09 -18.58
CA SER A 254 7.19 0.75 -18.01
C SER A 254 6.48 -0.29 -18.88
N ILE A 255 6.79 -1.58 -18.68
CA ILE A 255 6.19 -2.68 -19.44
C ILE A 255 5.52 -3.65 -18.46
N LEU A 256 4.23 -3.84 -18.69
CA LEU A 256 3.43 -4.87 -18.05
C LEU A 256 3.54 -6.16 -18.87
N GLN A 257 3.91 -7.25 -18.21
CA GLN A 257 3.98 -8.58 -18.81
C GLN A 257 3.01 -9.54 -18.12
N ILE A 258 2.16 -10.20 -18.89
CA ILE A 258 1.23 -11.22 -18.41
C ILE A 258 1.57 -12.55 -19.08
N ILE A 259 1.69 -13.62 -18.29
CA ILE A 259 2.12 -14.94 -18.75
C ILE A 259 1.04 -15.96 -18.39
N SER A 260 0.41 -16.52 -19.42
CA SER A 260 -0.71 -17.45 -19.30
C SER A 260 -0.32 -18.85 -19.79
N ASP A 261 -0.73 -19.91 -19.10
CA ASP A 261 -0.66 -21.29 -19.62
C ASP A 261 -1.83 -21.51 -20.59
N VAL A 262 -1.52 -21.68 -21.84
CA VAL A 262 -2.50 -21.88 -22.93
C VAL A 262 -2.42 -23.30 -23.49
N THR A 263 -1.81 -24.23 -22.75
CA THR A 263 -1.60 -25.61 -23.19
C THR A 263 -2.90 -26.31 -23.57
N TYR A 264 -3.93 -26.15 -22.74
CA TYR A 264 -5.25 -26.74 -22.98
C TYR A 264 -5.88 -26.17 -24.27
N LEU A 265 -5.84 -24.84 -24.44
CA LEU A 265 -6.38 -24.17 -25.61
C LEU A 265 -5.64 -24.62 -26.89
N LYS A 266 -4.32 -24.68 -26.84
CA LYS A 266 -3.51 -25.17 -27.97
C LYS A 266 -3.73 -26.66 -28.30
N LYS A 267 -4.06 -27.46 -27.30
CA LYS A 267 -4.44 -28.85 -27.55
C LYS A 267 -5.79 -28.94 -28.25
N GLN A 268 -6.79 -28.22 -27.78
CA GLN A 268 -8.11 -28.18 -28.44
C GLN A 268 -8.03 -27.68 -29.89
N GLU A 269 -7.29 -26.58 -30.11
CA GLU A 269 -7.08 -26.05 -31.48
C GLU A 269 -6.48 -27.10 -32.39
N ARG A 270 -5.49 -27.84 -31.93
CA ARG A 270 -4.84 -28.91 -32.70
C ARG A 270 -5.80 -30.08 -32.95
N ASP A 271 -6.58 -30.46 -31.95
CA ASP A 271 -7.54 -31.57 -32.09
C ASP A 271 -8.65 -31.22 -33.10
N LEU A 272 -9.12 -29.97 -33.09
CA LEU A 272 -10.06 -29.43 -34.09
C LEU A 272 -9.46 -29.39 -35.48
N MET A 273 -8.20 -28.98 -35.65
CA MET A 273 -7.49 -29.01 -36.95
C MET A 273 -7.38 -30.43 -37.50
N ARG A 274 -7.00 -31.39 -36.63
CA ARG A 274 -6.91 -32.80 -37.06
C ARG A 274 -8.25 -33.38 -37.49
N LEU A 275 -9.34 -33.02 -36.73
CA LEU A 275 -10.68 -33.42 -37.07
C LEU A 275 -11.08 -32.87 -38.48
N ARG A 276 -10.80 -31.58 -38.71
CA ARG A 276 -11.08 -30.91 -39.96
C ARG A 276 -10.29 -31.55 -41.13
N GLU A 277 -8.98 -31.73 -40.96
CA GLU A 277 -8.15 -32.41 -41.95
C GLU A 277 -8.64 -33.84 -42.24
N GLY A 278 -9.10 -34.56 -41.21
CA GLY A 278 -9.70 -35.89 -41.37
C GLY A 278 -10.99 -35.87 -42.19
N ILE A 279 -11.85 -34.86 -41.98
CA ILE A 279 -13.09 -34.67 -42.73
C ILE A 279 -12.77 -34.29 -44.18
N ASP A 280 -11.83 -33.35 -44.40
CA ASP A 280 -11.41 -32.91 -45.75
C ASP A 280 -10.82 -34.04 -46.58
N GLN A 281 -10.24 -35.07 -45.96
CA GLN A 281 -9.65 -36.25 -46.65
C GLN A 281 -10.65 -37.40 -46.88
N MET A 282 -11.91 -37.28 -46.42
CA MET A 282 -12.91 -38.31 -46.70
C MET A 282 -13.30 -38.32 -48.18
N PRO A 283 -13.40 -39.51 -48.78
CA PRO A 283 -13.78 -39.62 -50.20
C PRO A 283 -15.24 -39.28 -50.43
N ASP A 284 -16.07 -39.29 -49.39
CA ASP A 284 -17.49 -38.94 -49.45
C ASP A 284 -17.70 -37.48 -49.11
N GLY A 285 -18.58 -36.79 -49.81
CA GLY A 285 -18.95 -35.41 -49.48
C GLY A 285 -19.72 -35.33 -48.20
N ILE A 286 -19.29 -34.47 -47.28
CA ILE A 286 -19.95 -34.21 -45.98
C ILE A 286 -20.46 -32.78 -46.01
N ALA A 287 -21.72 -32.59 -45.59
CA ALA A 287 -22.32 -31.29 -45.43
C ALA A 287 -22.92 -31.14 -44.01
N PHE A 288 -22.62 -30.02 -43.36
CA PHE A 288 -23.20 -29.67 -42.06
C PHE A 288 -24.16 -28.49 -42.27
N TRP A 289 -25.32 -28.60 -41.64
CA TRP A 289 -26.36 -27.61 -41.65
C TRP A 289 -26.65 -27.13 -40.22
N ASP A 290 -26.92 -25.86 -40.07
CA ASP A 290 -27.36 -25.34 -38.77
C ASP A 290 -28.85 -25.63 -38.51
N ASN A 291 -29.35 -25.19 -37.35
CA ASN A 291 -30.75 -25.40 -36.93
C ASN A 291 -31.73 -24.63 -37.86
N GLU A 292 -31.26 -23.69 -38.67
CA GLU A 292 -32.02 -22.89 -39.63
C GLU A 292 -31.90 -23.46 -41.04
N GLU A 293 -31.40 -24.70 -41.18
CA GLU A 293 -31.16 -25.40 -42.46
C GLU A 293 -30.18 -24.66 -43.40
N LYS A 294 -29.27 -23.88 -42.85
CA LYS A 294 -28.24 -23.18 -43.58
C LYS A 294 -26.95 -23.99 -43.60
N LEU A 295 -26.34 -24.16 -44.77
CA LEU A 295 -25.08 -24.86 -44.95
C LEU A 295 -23.97 -24.14 -44.20
N ILE A 296 -23.28 -24.83 -43.27
CA ILE A 296 -22.19 -24.28 -42.48
C ILE A 296 -20.84 -24.79 -43.04
N TYR A 297 -20.78 -26.02 -43.57
CA TYR A 297 -19.56 -26.63 -44.04
C TYR A 297 -19.88 -27.69 -45.12
#